data_560ae533256ba70f2c1b96235ecfeeef
#
_entry.id   560ae533256ba70f2c1b96235ecfeeef
#
_cell.length_a   1.000
_cell.length_b   1.000
_cell.length_c   1.000
_cell.angle_alpha   90.00
_cell.angle_beta   90.00
_cell.angle_gamma   90.00
#
_symmetry.space_group_name_H-M   'P 1'
#
loop_
_entity.id
_entity.type
_entity.pdbx_description
1 polymer ?
#
loop_
_entity_poly.entity_id
_entity_poly.type
_entity_poly.pdbx_seq_one_letter_code
_entity_poly.pdbx_strand_id
1 'polypeptide(L)'
;MAEQFANAVKRRCGIVSTSTGGSIGIKTNLITGISTVHVAVNDLVDNEWFLAGSKVTAIGVNSTTVDSDSVNTGAASNQTVKYLGVTTAYKSDGTKSVLIGGTFANNTTSQVNLTVNVWDNSASSEVGLAVKIPVPNGSSFVITDTGKTMLETMDEIRVYVDSDNAIDVTASILKGVT
;
A
#
# COMPACT_ATOMS: atom_id res chain seq x y z
N MET A 1 -19.36 21.82 13.50
CA MET A 1 -19.87 21.52 12.13
C MET A 1 -20.83 20.35 12.25
N ALA A 2 -21.87 20.30 11.43
CA ALA A 2 -22.76 19.12 11.43
C ALA A 2 -22.02 17.91 10.86
N GLU A 3 -22.22 16.73 11.46
CA GLU A 3 -21.70 15.47 10.93
C GLU A 3 -22.32 15.20 9.54
N GLN A 4 -21.51 14.73 8.60
CA GLN A 4 -21.91 14.48 7.24
C GLN A 4 -21.39 13.13 6.75
N PHE A 5 -22.29 12.28 6.26
CA PHE A 5 -21.92 11.08 5.53
C PHE A 5 -21.45 11.44 4.10
N ALA A 6 -20.33 10.88 3.70
CA ALA A 6 -19.75 11.06 2.38
C ALA A 6 -19.15 9.75 1.86
N ASN A 7 -19.19 9.56 0.54
CA ASN A 7 -18.44 8.49 -0.11
C ASN A 7 -17.20 9.09 -0.78
N ALA A 8 -16.05 8.55 -0.45
CA ALA A 8 -14.83 8.78 -1.19
C ALA A 8 -14.68 7.67 -2.23
N VAL A 9 -14.46 8.06 -3.49
CA VAL A 9 -14.30 7.12 -4.59
C VAL A 9 -12.97 7.35 -5.28
N LYS A 10 -12.26 6.26 -5.57
CA LYS A 10 -11.02 6.29 -6.33
C LYS A 10 -11.02 5.14 -7.31
N ARG A 11 -10.78 5.44 -8.58
CA ARG A 11 -10.70 4.44 -9.63
C ARG A 11 -9.27 4.12 -9.97
N ARG A 12 -9.05 2.89 -10.42
CA ARG A 12 -7.79 2.43 -10.99
C ARG A 12 -6.60 2.62 -10.04
N CYS A 13 -6.78 2.20 -8.79
CA CYS A 13 -5.69 2.11 -7.83
C CYS A 13 -4.72 1.00 -8.24
N GLY A 14 -3.45 1.24 -7.96
CA GLY A 14 -2.34 0.36 -8.26
C GLY A 14 -1.33 1.07 -9.16
N ILE A 15 -0.10 1.15 -8.68
CA ILE A 15 1.08 1.66 -9.37
C ILE A 15 2.17 0.65 -9.10
N VAL A 16 2.70 0.01 -10.15
CA VAL A 16 3.70 -1.04 -9.98
C VAL A 16 4.93 -0.76 -10.84
N SER A 17 6.09 -0.80 -10.21
CA SER A 17 7.37 -0.87 -10.88
C SER A 17 7.99 -2.25 -10.64
N THR A 18 8.33 -2.96 -11.70
CA THR A 18 8.91 -4.30 -11.61
C THR A 18 10.35 -4.30 -12.11
N SER A 19 11.26 -4.84 -11.33
CA SER A 19 12.64 -5.04 -11.72
C SER A 19 13.03 -6.51 -11.59
N THR A 20 13.79 -7.02 -12.54
CA THR A 20 14.35 -8.37 -12.56
C THR A 20 15.86 -8.33 -12.41
N GLY A 21 16.46 -9.46 -12.04
CA GLY A 21 17.92 -9.57 -11.89
C GLY A 21 18.46 -9.10 -10.54
N GLY A 22 17.58 -8.75 -9.59
CA GLY A 22 17.97 -8.27 -8.27
C GLY A 22 18.82 -9.27 -7.48
N SER A 23 19.73 -8.75 -6.67
CA SER A 23 20.51 -9.49 -5.69
C SER A 23 20.22 -9.02 -4.29
N ILE A 24 19.95 -9.96 -3.38
CA ILE A 24 19.66 -9.73 -1.96
C ILE A 24 20.65 -10.57 -1.15
N GLY A 25 21.48 -9.91 -0.35
CA GLY A 25 22.39 -10.59 0.58
C GLY A 25 21.63 -11.29 1.71
N ILE A 26 22.33 -12.02 2.56
CA ILE A 26 21.74 -12.68 3.73
C ILE A 26 21.42 -11.62 4.78
N LYS A 27 20.15 -11.59 5.24
CA LYS A 27 19.69 -10.69 6.30
C LYS A 27 20.19 -9.24 6.08
N THR A 28 19.89 -8.70 4.92
CA THR A 28 20.26 -7.33 4.54
C THR A 28 19.02 -6.55 4.12
N ASN A 29 19.05 -5.26 4.32
CA ASN A 29 18.03 -4.34 3.82
C ASN A 29 18.38 -3.73 2.45
N LEU A 30 19.45 -4.20 1.80
CA LEU A 30 19.91 -3.68 0.52
C LEU A 30 19.55 -4.64 -0.63
N ILE A 31 18.90 -4.12 -1.65
CA ILE A 31 18.64 -4.80 -2.93
C ILE A 31 19.51 -4.12 -3.99
N THR A 32 20.29 -4.89 -4.73
CA THR A 32 21.19 -4.39 -5.78
C THR A 32 20.89 -5.03 -7.14
N GLY A 33 21.45 -4.48 -8.22
CA GLY A 33 21.29 -5.04 -9.58
C GLY A 33 19.90 -4.84 -10.17
N ILE A 34 19.16 -3.83 -9.72
CA ILE A 34 17.78 -3.55 -10.11
C ILE A 34 17.67 -2.24 -10.90
N SER A 35 16.62 -2.12 -11.71
CA SER A 35 16.19 -0.82 -12.24
C SER A 35 15.42 -0.05 -11.16
N THR A 36 15.79 1.20 -10.94
CA THR A 36 15.10 2.10 -10.00
C THR A 36 14.16 3.09 -10.70
N VAL A 37 13.90 2.87 -11.98
CA VAL A 37 12.96 3.70 -12.76
C VAL A 37 11.55 3.53 -12.20
N HIS A 38 10.90 4.65 -11.90
CA HIS A 38 9.57 4.73 -11.28
C HIS A 38 9.48 4.13 -9.86
N VAL A 39 10.60 3.91 -9.18
CA VAL A 39 10.62 3.56 -7.76
C VAL A 39 10.70 4.84 -6.94
N ALA A 40 9.90 4.91 -5.88
CA ALA A 40 9.89 6.04 -4.94
C ALA A 40 10.18 5.58 -3.50
N VAL A 41 10.68 6.50 -2.68
CA VAL A 41 10.75 6.28 -1.23
C VAL A 41 9.32 6.14 -0.70
N ASN A 42 9.12 5.21 0.21
CA ASN A 42 7.84 4.73 0.75
C ASN A 42 7.03 3.79 -0.16
N ASP A 43 7.50 3.42 -1.35
CA ASP A 43 6.91 2.30 -2.07
C ASP A 43 7.04 1.02 -1.25
N LEU A 44 6.02 0.18 -1.25
CA LEU A 44 6.10 -1.14 -0.63
C LEU A 44 6.95 -2.08 -1.50
N VAL A 45 7.79 -2.87 -0.85
CA VAL A 45 8.58 -3.91 -1.50
C VAL A 45 7.81 -5.22 -1.50
N ASP A 46 7.47 -5.72 -2.67
CA ASP A 46 6.83 -7.02 -2.85
C ASP A 46 7.82 -8.02 -3.45
N ASN A 47 8.43 -8.78 -2.56
CA ASN A 47 9.34 -9.89 -2.84
C ASN A 47 9.26 -10.90 -1.69
N GLU A 48 9.51 -12.17 -1.97
CA GLU A 48 9.39 -13.26 -0.99
C GLU A 48 10.35 -13.15 0.22
N TRP A 49 11.45 -12.41 0.09
CA TRP A 49 12.47 -12.28 1.13
C TRP A 49 12.25 -11.10 2.06
N PHE A 50 11.26 -10.25 1.80
CA PHE A 50 10.89 -9.14 2.69
C PHE A 50 9.53 -9.35 3.31
N LEU A 51 9.36 -8.91 4.54
CA LEU A 51 8.08 -8.96 5.21
C LEU A 51 7.06 -8.08 4.48
N ALA A 52 5.80 -8.52 4.48
CA ALA A 52 4.73 -7.71 3.92
C ALA A 52 4.63 -6.36 4.67
N GLY A 53 4.60 -5.28 3.90
CA GLY A 53 4.61 -3.92 4.45
C GLY A 53 6.00 -3.26 4.50
N SER A 54 7.08 -3.98 4.17
CA SER A 54 8.41 -3.39 4.06
C SER A 54 8.46 -2.30 3.00
N LYS A 55 9.17 -1.20 3.26
CA LYS A 55 9.19 0.02 2.44
C LYS A 55 10.58 0.42 2.00
N VAL A 56 10.65 1.03 0.83
CA VAL A 56 11.87 1.69 0.35
C VAL A 56 12.16 2.92 1.21
N THR A 57 13.36 2.97 1.79
CA THR A 57 13.85 4.12 2.58
C THR A 57 14.86 4.98 1.82
N ALA A 58 15.61 4.38 0.89
CA ALA A 58 16.55 5.11 0.04
C ALA A 58 16.68 4.45 -1.34
N ILE A 59 17.01 5.26 -2.33
CA ILE A 59 17.22 4.86 -3.72
C ILE A 59 18.62 5.26 -4.12
N GLY A 60 19.42 4.28 -4.56
CA GLY A 60 20.76 4.45 -5.10
C GLY A 60 20.81 4.14 -6.59
N VAL A 61 22.01 4.17 -7.15
CA VAL A 61 22.24 3.72 -8.53
C VAL A 61 22.06 2.21 -8.57
N ASN A 62 21.06 1.74 -9.32
CA ASN A 62 20.71 0.32 -9.44
C ASN A 62 20.52 -0.40 -8.09
N SER A 63 20.03 0.31 -7.06
CA SER A 63 19.84 -0.26 -5.73
C SER A 63 18.74 0.46 -4.95
N THR A 64 18.11 -0.26 -4.02
CA THR A 64 17.19 0.30 -3.02
C THR A 64 17.55 -0.20 -1.64
N THR A 65 17.35 0.66 -0.63
CA THR A 65 17.42 0.28 0.78
C THR A 65 15.99 0.17 1.30
N VAL A 66 15.72 -0.85 2.10
CA VAL A 66 14.43 -1.18 2.68
C VAL A 66 14.46 -0.90 4.18
N ASP A 67 13.33 -0.65 4.81
CA ASP A 67 13.20 -0.38 6.25
C ASP A 67 13.39 -1.62 7.15
N SER A 68 13.43 -2.80 6.56
CA SER A 68 13.61 -4.07 7.25
C SER A 68 14.68 -4.93 6.56
N ASP A 69 15.34 -5.77 7.34
CA ASP A 69 16.25 -6.79 6.79
C ASP A 69 15.45 -7.93 6.14
N SER A 70 16.03 -8.49 5.08
CA SER A 70 15.50 -9.67 4.43
C SER A 70 15.56 -10.91 5.34
N VAL A 71 14.59 -11.81 5.16
CA VAL A 71 14.48 -13.03 6.00
C VAL A 71 15.21 -14.24 5.42
N ASN A 72 15.92 -14.10 4.29
CA ASN A 72 16.64 -15.18 3.64
C ASN A 72 17.83 -15.69 4.48
N THR A 73 18.11 -16.98 4.37
CA THR A 73 19.23 -17.64 5.03
C THR A 73 20.43 -17.89 4.09
N GLY A 74 20.25 -17.64 2.80
CA GLY A 74 21.27 -17.71 1.75
C GLY A 74 21.14 -16.50 0.82
N ALA A 75 22.24 -16.09 0.18
CA ALA A 75 22.17 -15.00 -0.80
C ALA A 75 21.24 -15.39 -1.95
N ALA A 76 20.33 -14.48 -2.30
CA ALA A 76 19.39 -14.65 -3.40
C ALA A 76 19.82 -13.79 -4.59
N SER A 77 19.99 -14.41 -5.76
CA SER A 77 20.32 -13.73 -7.01
C SER A 77 19.21 -13.89 -8.04
N ASN A 78 19.22 -13.04 -9.06
CA ASN A 78 18.23 -13.04 -10.15
C ASN A 78 16.78 -12.92 -9.67
N GLN A 79 16.56 -12.12 -8.64
CA GLN A 79 15.26 -11.92 -8.03
C GLN A 79 14.42 -10.94 -8.83
N THR A 80 13.12 -11.22 -8.90
CA THR A 80 12.11 -10.24 -9.34
C THR A 80 11.61 -9.50 -8.12
N VAL A 81 11.70 -8.17 -8.16
CA VAL A 81 11.20 -7.30 -7.10
C VAL A 81 10.14 -6.38 -7.69
N LYS A 82 8.96 -6.32 -7.08
CA LYS A 82 7.95 -5.32 -7.37
C LYS A 82 7.98 -4.22 -6.32
N TYR A 83 7.84 -3.01 -6.78
CA TYR A 83 7.68 -1.82 -5.95
C TYR A 83 6.27 -1.30 -6.17
N LEU A 84 5.49 -1.28 -5.10
CA LEU A 84 4.08 -0.90 -5.14
C LEU A 84 3.95 0.54 -4.68
N GLY A 85 3.65 1.42 -5.62
CA GLY A 85 3.46 2.84 -5.36
C GLY A 85 2.13 3.12 -4.66
N VAL A 86 2.12 4.16 -3.83
CA VAL A 86 0.95 4.56 -3.07
C VAL A 86 -0.14 5.14 -3.98
N THR A 87 -1.38 4.74 -3.74
CA THR A 87 -2.57 5.44 -4.23
C THR A 87 -3.39 5.92 -3.04
N THR A 88 -3.53 7.23 -2.85
CA THR A 88 -4.39 7.79 -1.80
C THR A 88 -5.86 7.66 -2.24
N ALA A 89 -6.62 6.84 -1.53
CA ALA A 89 -8.05 6.65 -1.76
C ALA A 89 -8.91 7.72 -1.07
N TYR A 90 -8.48 8.16 0.11
CA TYR A 90 -9.09 9.25 0.87
C TYR A 90 -8.04 10.00 1.67
N LYS A 91 -8.24 11.31 1.83
CA LYS A 91 -7.47 12.18 2.71
C LYS A 91 -8.42 13.05 3.53
N SER A 92 -8.23 13.10 4.83
CA SER A 92 -9.02 13.95 5.71
C SER A 92 -8.66 15.42 5.49
N ASP A 93 -9.69 16.26 5.27
CA ASP A 93 -9.59 17.63 4.76
C ASP A 93 -9.66 18.71 5.87
N GLY A 94 -9.09 18.46 7.03
CA GLY A 94 -9.00 19.44 8.13
C GLY A 94 -10.03 19.24 9.24
N THR A 95 -10.92 18.27 9.12
CA THR A 95 -11.83 17.83 10.19
C THR A 95 -11.60 16.37 10.52
N LYS A 96 -11.87 15.97 11.78
CA LYS A 96 -11.86 14.54 12.11
C LYS A 96 -12.91 13.81 11.30
N SER A 97 -12.57 12.63 10.83
CA SER A 97 -13.44 11.76 10.06
C SER A 97 -13.39 10.34 10.62
N VAL A 98 -14.40 9.55 10.31
CA VAL A 98 -14.43 8.12 10.66
C VAL A 98 -14.62 7.32 9.38
N LEU A 99 -13.72 6.38 9.13
CA LEU A 99 -13.94 5.34 8.14
C LEU A 99 -15.00 4.36 8.67
N ILE A 100 -16.16 4.32 8.03
CA ILE A 100 -17.25 3.40 8.40
C ILE A 100 -17.10 2.05 7.70
N GLY A 101 -16.58 2.08 6.48
CA GLY A 101 -16.33 0.88 5.71
C GLY A 101 -15.80 1.22 4.32
N GLY A 102 -15.40 0.20 3.58
CA GLY A 102 -14.89 0.39 2.23
C GLY A 102 -15.00 -0.87 1.39
N THR A 103 -15.25 -0.69 0.10
CA THR A 103 -15.26 -1.74 -0.90
C THR A 103 -14.12 -1.52 -1.87
N PHE A 104 -13.34 -2.57 -2.12
CA PHE A 104 -12.17 -2.59 -2.99
C PHE A 104 -12.41 -3.63 -4.07
N ALA A 105 -12.87 -3.19 -5.24
CA ALA A 105 -13.30 -4.06 -6.32
C ALA A 105 -12.16 -4.30 -7.32
N ASN A 106 -11.87 -5.57 -7.59
CA ASN A 106 -10.90 -5.96 -8.61
C ASN A 106 -11.54 -5.86 -10.00
N ASN A 107 -11.05 -4.94 -10.82
CA ASN A 107 -11.52 -4.69 -12.18
C ASN A 107 -10.64 -5.34 -13.27
N THR A 108 -9.75 -6.24 -12.87
CA THR A 108 -8.86 -6.98 -13.78
C THR A 108 -9.41 -8.38 -14.09
N THR A 109 -8.75 -9.08 -15.02
CA THR A 109 -9.09 -10.46 -15.40
C THR A 109 -8.36 -11.52 -14.58
N SER A 110 -7.54 -11.11 -13.60
CA SER A 110 -6.77 -12.00 -12.72
C SER A 110 -6.90 -11.61 -11.26
N GLN A 111 -6.51 -12.51 -10.37
CA GLN A 111 -6.38 -12.19 -8.96
C GLN A 111 -5.28 -11.15 -8.75
N VAL A 112 -5.51 -10.21 -7.84
CA VAL A 112 -4.52 -9.22 -7.40
C VAL A 112 -4.38 -9.26 -5.88
N ASN A 113 -3.22 -8.86 -5.35
CA ASN A 113 -3.00 -8.71 -3.92
C ASN A 113 -3.16 -7.24 -3.54
N LEU A 114 -4.02 -6.99 -2.58
CA LEU A 114 -4.39 -5.68 -2.08
C LEU A 114 -3.80 -5.45 -0.69
N THR A 115 -3.21 -4.28 -0.47
CA THR A 115 -2.87 -3.76 0.85
C THR A 115 -3.57 -2.42 1.06
N VAL A 116 -4.24 -2.27 2.20
CA VAL A 116 -4.91 -1.03 2.61
C VAL A 116 -4.33 -0.60 3.94
N ASN A 117 -3.81 0.61 3.98
CA ASN A 117 -3.18 1.19 5.15
C ASN A 117 -3.83 2.52 5.55
N VAL A 118 -3.69 2.86 6.81
CA VAL A 118 -3.90 4.22 7.32
C VAL A 118 -2.55 4.89 7.49
N TRP A 119 -2.39 6.04 6.90
CA TRP A 119 -1.31 6.97 7.17
C TRP A 119 -1.74 7.92 8.26
N ASP A 120 -1.05 7.91 9.40
CA ASP A 120 -1.17 8.88 10.47
C ASP A 120 -0.19 10.02 10.20
N ASN A 121 -0.72 11.17 9.85
CA ASN A 121 0.09 12.34 9.51
C ASN A 121 0.81 12.90 10.74
N SER A 122 0.21 12.79 11.91
CA SER A 122 0.78 13.33 13.17
C SER A 122 1.99 12.51 13.62
N ALA A 123 1.91 11.19 13.50
CA ALA A 123 2.98 10.26 13.85
C ALA A 123 3.96 10.04 12.69
N SER A 124 3.65 10.53 11.49
CA SER A 124 4.41 10.23 10.26
C SER A 124 4.61 8.73 10.07
N SER A 125 3.60 7.96 10.37
CA SER A 125 3.63 6.50 10.34
C SER A 125 2.43 5.90 9.61
N GLU A 126 2.55 4.65 9.21
CA GLU A 126 1.53 3.95 8.44
C GLU A 126 1.25 2.58 9.06
N VAL A 127 -0.03 2.25 9.20
CA VAL A 127 -0.49 0.99 9.79
C VAL A 127 -1.43 0.27 8.84
N GLY A 128 -1.21 -1.05 8.67
CA GLY A 128 -2.05 -1.89 7.81
C GLY A 128 -3.43 -2.15 8.41
N LEU A 129 -4.47 -1.86 7.64
CA LEU A 129 -5.83 -2.37 7.90
C LEU A 129 -6.04 -3.74 7.27
N ALA A 130 -5.45 -3.95 6.09
CA ALA A 130 -5.45 -5.20 5.36
C ALA A 130 -4.14 -5.32 4.61
N VAL A 131 -3.43 -6.44 4.73
CA VAL A 131 -2.10 -6.62 4.16
C VAL A 131 -2.05 -7.85 3.28
N LYS A 132 -1.69 -7.68 2.00
CA LYS A 132 -1.59 -8.75 0.99
C LYS A 132 -2.84 -9.63 0.89
N ILE A 133 -4.02 -9.02 0.92
CA ILE A 133 -5.27 -9.75 0.77
C ILE A 133 -5.48 -10.12 -0.71
N PRO A 134 -5.63 -11.41 -1.05
CA PRO A 134 -5.94 -11.81 -2.41
C PRO A 134 -7.38 -11.43 -2.77
N VAL A 135 -7.56 -10.64 -3.82
CA VAL A 135 -8.86 -10.28 -4.37
C VAL A 135 -9.02 -10.97 -5.72
N PRO A 136 -9.85 -12.00 -5.84
CA PRO A 136 -10.09 -12.70 -7.10
C PRO A 136 -10.63 -11.75 -8.19
N ASN A 137 -10.46 -12.12 -9.46
CA ASN A 137 -11.04 -11.37 -10.57
C ASN A 137 -12.57 -11.27 -10.46
N GLY A 138 -13.12 -10.11 -10.77
CA GLY A 138 -14.56 -9.86 -10.72
C GLY A 138 -15.18 -9.88 -9.32
N SER A 139 -14.34 -9.89 -8.27
CA SER A 139 -14.78 -9.85 -6.86
C SER A 139 -14.31 -8.57 -6.17
N SER A 140 -14.69 -8.41 -4.91
CA SER A 140 -14.26 -7.29 -4.08
C SER A 140 -13.87 -7.75 -2.68
N PHE A 141 -12.90 -7.06 -2.10
CA PHE A 141 -12.63 -7.09 -0.66
C PHE A 141 -13.44 -5.98 0.01
N VAL A 142 -14.06 -6.29 1.15
CA VAL A 142 -14.87 -5.33 1.89
C VAL A 142 -14.32 -5.20 3.30
N ILE A 143 -13.98 -3.97 3.67
CA ILE A 143 -13.74 -3.60 5.07
C ILE A 143 -15.09 -3.26 5.67
N THR A 144 -15.59 -4.13 6.54
CA THR A 144 -16.78 -3.87 7.35
C THR A 144 -16.37 -3.43 8.73
N ASP A 145 -17.16 -2.55 9.29
CA ASP A 145 -16.90 -1.93 10.58
C ASP A 145 -17.03 -2.90 11.75
N THR A 146 -15.92 -3.38 12.25
CA THR A 146 -15.83 -3.92 13.61
C THR A 146 -15.01 -3.00 14.54
N GLY A 147 -14.40 -1.96 14.00
CA GLY A 147 -13.62 -0.96 14.73
C GLY A 147 -13.53 0.32 13.90
N LYS A 148 -14.33 1.30 14.22
CA LYS A 148 -14.32 2.61 13.55
C LYS A 148 -12.91 3.19 13.55
N THR A 149 -12.30 3.28 12.39
CA THR A 149 -10.99 3.92 12.24
C THR A 149 -11.17 5.43 12.20
N MET A 150 -10.69 6.11 13.24
CA MET A 150 -10.65 7.56 13.25
C MET A 150 -9.51 8.06 12.37
N LEU A 151 -9.81 9.07 11.57
CA LEU A 151 -8.86 9.77 10.72
C LEU A 151 -8.81 11.22 11.20
N GLU A 152 -7.67 11.63 11.72
CA GLU A 152 -7.43 13.01 12.09
C GLU A 152 -7.11 13.88 10.88
N THR A 153 -6.83 15.14 11.11
CA THR A 153 -6.52 16.08 10.02
C THR A 153 -5.31 15.61 9.22
N MET A 154 -5.45 15.53 7.90
CA MET A 154 -4.43 15.11 6.95
C MET A 154 -4.09 13.61 6.95
N ASP A 155 -4.76 12.79 7.76
CA ASP A 155 -4.63 11.34 7.68
C ASP A 155 -5.17 10.82 6.34
N GLU A 156 -4.61 9.70 5.86
CA GLU A 156 -4.95 9.15 4.56
C GLU A 156 -5.31 7.66 4.65
N ILE A 157 -6.26 7.25 3.81
CA ILE A 157 -6.43 5.84 3.44
C ILE A 157 -5.57 5.60 2.20
N ARG A 158 -4.56 4.75 2.32
CA ARG A 158 -3.60 4.41 1.27
C ARG A 158 -3.83 3.01 0.76
N VAL A 159 -3.71 2.85 -0.53
CA VAL A 159 -3.94 1.58 -1.23
C VAL A 159 -2.71 1.24 -2.06
N TYR A 160 -2.26 -0.01 -1.94
CA TYR A 160 -1.19 -0.60 -2.72
C TYR A 160 -1.70 -1.89 -3.36
N VAL A 161 -1.37 -2.10 -4.61
CA VAL A 161 -1.81 -3.26 -5.38
C VAL A 161 -0.64 -3.78 -6.21
N ASP A 162 -0.50 -5.09 -6.34
CA ASP A 162 0.57 -5.75 -7.09
C ASP A 162 0.35 -5.77 -8.61
N SER A 163 -0.64 -5.00 -9.08
CA SER A 163 -0.98 -4.82 -10.50
C SER A 163 -1.44 -3.39 -10.75
N ASP A 164 -1.05 -2.84 -11.91
CA ASP A 164 -1.38 -1.47 -12.30
C ASP A 164 -2.88 -1.29 -12.54
N ASN A 165 -3.43 -0.17 -12.06
CA ASN A 165 -4.81 0.25 -12.31
C ASN A 165 -5.87 -0.81 -11.99
N ALA A 166 -5.63 -1.65 -11.00
CA ALA A 166 -6.35 -2.91 -10.80
C ALA A 166 -7.58 -2.82 -9.88
N ILE A 167 -7.63 -1.86 -8.96
CA ILE A 167 -8.66 -1.78 -7.93
C ILE A 167 -9.43 -0.46 -8.02
N ASP A 168 -10.76 -0.55 -8.00
CA ASP A 168 -11.65 0.59 -7.76
C ASP A 168 -12.07 0.59 -6.29
N VAL A 169 -12.02 1.76 -5.65
CA VAL A 169 -12.30 1.95 -4.22
C VAL A 169 -13.54 2.80 -4.01
N THR A 170 -14.40 2.36 -3.11
CA THR A 170 -15.48 3.19 -2.53
C THR A 170 -15.36 3.11 -1.01
N ALA A 171 -15.09 4.23 -0.35
CA ALA A 171 -15.01 4.31 1.10
C ALA A 171 -16.14 5.18 1.65
N SER A 172 -16.84 4.68 2.67
CA SER A 172 -17.89 5.42 3.38
C SER A 172 -17.27 6.14 4.58
N ILE A 173 -17.39 7.45 4.58
CA ILE A 173 -16.74 8.35 5.55
C ILE A 173 -17.80 9.16 6.27
N LEU A 174 -17.72 9.22 7.60
CA LEU A 174 -18.44 10.21 8.41
C LEU A 174 -17.47 11.36 8.70
N LYS A 175 -17.78 12.55 8.21
CA LYS A 175 -16.99 13.78 8.39
C LYS A 175 -17.52 14.64 9.51
N GLY A 176 -16.67 15.52 10.06
CA GLY A 176 -17.07 16.53 11.06
C GLY A 176 -17.30 15.96 12.44
N VAL A 177 -16.68 14.84 12.77
CA VAL A 177 -16.76 14.25 14.13
C VAL A 177 -15.97 15.14 15.09
N THR A 178 -16.56 15.51 16.22
CA THR A 178 -15.97 16.37 17.28
C THR A 178 -15.62 15.55 18.49
#